data_969f19cae905f5f277f5c23fcd6caeb3
#
_entry.id   969f19cae905f5f277f5c23fcd6caeb3
#
_cell.length_a   1.000
_cell.length_b   1.000
_cell.length_c   1.000
_cell.angle_alpha   90.00
_cell.angle_beta   90.00
_cell.angle_gamma   90.00
#
_symmetry.space_group_name_H-M   'P 1'
#
loop_
_entity.id
_entity.type
_entity.pdbx_description
1 polymer ?
#
loop_
_entity_poly.entity_id
_entity_poly.type
_entity_poly.pdbx_seq_one_letter_code
_entity_poly.pdbx_strand_id
1 'polypeptide(L)'
;DRISYTHPRVRILREYPNAYYYKDIDFAVIAGGYNSFHEMIEHSIPSICFPNMNTGRDDQLARCLAARDAGCMIVVRNRTKKSISASIERISNKKIRDQMRVNCSILQRPNGASEVSEWISGLI
;
A
#
# COMPACT_ATOMS: atom_id res chain seq x y z
N ASP A 1 -14.24 18.09 -10.27
CA ASP A 1 -12.98 17.45 -10.60
C ASP A 1 -11.78 18.24 -10.09
N ARG A 2 -11.06 17.64 -9.15
CA ARG A 2 -9.97 18.31 -8.45
C ARG A 2 -8.59 18.11 -9.12
N ILE A 3 -8.51 17.22 -10.10
CA ILE A 3 -7.25 16.91 -10.76
C ILE A 3 -7.43 17.17 -12.26
N SER A 4 -6.75 18.21 -12.74
CA SER A 4 -6.73 18.60 -14.14
C SER A 4 -5.32 18.57 -14.74
N TYR A 5 -4.46 17.72 -14.18
CA TYR A 5 -3.06 17.63 -14.63
C TYR A 5 -2.96 16.81 -15.92
N THR A 6 -2.31 17.35 -16.91
CA THR A 6 -2.09 16.68 -18.20
C THR A 6 -0.59 16.50 -18.44
N HIS A 7 -0.15 15.27 -18.59
CA HIS A 7 1.23 14.94 -18.92
C HIS A 7 1.26 13.63 -19.72
N PRO A 8 2.10 13.50 -20.76
CA PRO A 8 2.12 12.30 -21.63
C PRO A 8 2.35 10.98 -20.89
N ARG A 9 3.04 11.02 -19.75
CA ARG A 9 3.35 9.83 -18.94
C ARG A 9 2.42 9.63 -17.75
N VAL A 10 1.37 10.44 -17.64
CA VAL A 10 0.42 10.36 -16.53
C VAL A 10 -0.95 10.00 -17.08
N ARG A 11 -1.53 8.95 -16.54
CA ARG A 11 -2.89 8.53 -16.84
C ARG A 11 -3.74 8.63 -15.57
N ILE A 12 -4.82 9.35 -15.64
CA ILE A 12 -5.78 9.46 -14.54
C ILE A 12 -6.86 8.40 -14.74
N LEU A 13 -6.97 7.49 -13.79
CA LEU A 13 -8.00 6.46 -13.77
C LEU A 13 -9.13 6.89 -12.85
N ARG A 14 -10.34 6.93 -13.38
CA ARG A 14 -11.55 7.31 -12.63
C ARG A 14 -12.49 6.13 -12.43
N GLU A 15 -12.11 4.99 -12.97
CA GLU A 15 -12.89 3.76 -12.87
C GLU A 15 -12.67 3.12 -11.49
N TYR A 16 -13.74 2.58 -10.95
CA TYR A 16 -13.70 1.85 -9.69
C TYR A 16 -14.52 0.55 -9.85
N PRO A 17 -14.01 -0.59 -9.36
CA PRO A 17 -12.73 -0.80 -8.69
C PRO A 17 -11.55 -0.77 -9.68
N ASN A 18 -10.39 -0.33 -9.18
CA ASN A 18 -9.17 -0.21 -9.98
C ASN A 18 -8.16 -1.34 -9.75
N ALA A 19 -8.52 -2.35 -8.96
CA ALA A 19 -7.67 -3.50 -8.65
C ALA A 19 -7.21 -4.29 -9.90
N TYR A 20 -7.94 -4.19 -10.98
CA TYR A 20 -7.57 -4.79 -12.26
C TYR A 20 -6.19 -4.35 -12.76
N TYR A 21 -5.76 -3.12 -12.43
CA TYR A 21 -4.48 -2.57 -12.86
C TYR A 21 -3.31 -2.95 -11.94
N TYR A 22 -3.56 -3.54 -10.78
CA TYR A 22 -2.53 -3.78 -9.76
C TYR A 22 -1.44 -4.74 -10.23
N LYS A 23 -1.76 -5.68 -11.11
CA LYS A 23 -0.77 -6.60 -11.69
C LYS A 23 0.31 -5.91 -12.52
N ASP A 24 0.02 -4.70 -13.02
CA ASP A 24 0.91 -3.95 -13.90
C ASP A 24 1.65 -2.83 -13.16
N ILE A 25 1.49 -2.75 -11.85
CA ILE A 25 2.09 -1.69 -11.02
C ILE A 25 3.40 -2.17 -10.41
N ASP A 26 4.48 -1.43 -10.65
CA ASP A 26 5.78 -1.70 -10.03
C ASP A 26 5.81 -1.28 -8.57
N PHE A 27 5.28 -0.12 -8.25
CA PHE A 27 5.11 0.37 -6.89
C PHE A 27 3.99 1.41 -6.82
N ALA A 28 3.52 1.67 -5.62
CA ALA A 28 2.46 2.64 -5.36
C ALA A 28 2.91 3.72 -4.38
N VAL A 29 2.21 4.84 -4.42
CA VAL A 29 2.33 5.92 -3.43
C VAL A 29 0.95 6.10 -2.80
N ILE A 30 0.87 5.94 -1.49
CA ILE A 30 -0.41 5.95 -0.77
C ILE A 30 -0.33 6.81 0.49
N ALA A 31 -1.49 7.22 0.98
CA ALA A 31 -1.60 7.94 2.24
C ALA A 31 -1.67 7.02 3.47
N GLY A 32 -1.92 5.74 3.30
CA GLY A 32 -2.00 4.78 4.40
C GLY A 32 -3.39 4.61 5.00
N GLY A 33 -4.44 5.10 4.33
CA GLY A 33 -5.81 4.79 4.69
C GLY A 33 -6.07 3.28 4.67
N TYR A 34 -7.02 2.82 5.48
CA TYR A 34 -7.24 1.40 5.75
C TYR A 34 -7.36 0.55 4.47
N ASN A 35 -8.23 0.94 3.55
CA ASN A 35 -8.48 0.16 2.34
C ASN A 35 -7.25 0.12 1.42
N SER A 36 -6.68 1.27 1.09
CA SER A 36 -5.50 1.35 0.22
C SER A 36 -4.31 0.59 0.81
N PHE A 37 -4.09 0.72 2.11
CA PHE A 37 -3.02 0.01 2.82
C PHE A 37 -3.17 -1.50 2.67
N HIS A 38 -4.34 -2.04 3.00
CA HIS A 38 -4.58 -3.48 2.95
C HIS A 38 -4.58 -4.04 1.52
N GLU A 39 -5.06 -3.28 0.54
CA GLU A 39 -4.97 -3.66 -0.86
C GLU A 39 -3.52 -3.81 -1.32
N MET A 40 -2.64 -2.88 -0.93
CA MET A 40 -1.22 -2.95 -1.30
C MET A 40 -0.55 -4.17 -0.66
N ILE A 41 -0.84 -4.47 0.58
CA ILE A 41 -0.32 -5.67 1.25
C ILE A 41 -0.86 -6.93 0.59
N GLU A 42 -2.16 -7.01 0.36
CA GLU A 42 -2.81 -8.18 -0.24
C GLU A 42 -2.25 -8.51 -1.62
N HIS A 43 -1.99 -7.50 -2.43
CA HIS A 43 -1.45 -7.67 -3.78
C HIS A 43 0.09 -7.63 -3.83
N SER A 44 0.76 -7.58 -2.70
CA SER A 44 2.23 -7.52 -2.59
C SER A 44 2.83 -6.38 -3.43
N ILE A 45 2.22 -5.21 -3.36
CA ILE A 45 2.69 -4.03 -4.10
C ILE A 45 3.62 -3.21 -3.22
N PRO A 46 4.91 -3.08 -3.59
CA PRO A 46 5.83 -2.19 -2.88
C PRO A 46 5.27 -0.77 -2.86
N SER A 47 5.28 -0.13 -1.71
CA SER A 47 4.62 1.16 -1.58
C SER A 47 5.43 2.17 -0.77
N ILE A 48 5.31 3.44 -1.16
CA ILE A 48 5.71 4.57 -0.33
C ILE A 48 4.44 5.09 0.35
N CYS A 49 4.47 5.17 1.66
CA CYS A 49 3.35 5.63 2.46
C CYS A 49 3.63 7.01 3.07
N PHE A 50 2.68 7.92 2.86
CA PHE A 50 2.66 9.25 3.47
C PHE A 50 1.49 9.31 4.45
N PRO A 51 1.64 8.82 5.68
CA PRO A 51 0.52 8.72 6.60
C PRO A 51 -0.08 10.09 6.91
N ASN A 52 -1.40 10.18 6.88
CA ASN A 52 -2.11 11.36 7.33
C ASN A 52 -2.19 11.33 8.86
N MET A 53 -1.65 12.37 9.48
CA MET A 53 -1.55 12.47 10.93
C MET A 53 -2.84 13.02 11.58
N ASN A 54 -3.79 13.51 10.79
CA ASN A 54 -5.00 14.20 11.26
C ASN A 54 -6.27 13.38 10.96
N THR A 55 -6.23 12.07 11.18
CA THR A 55 -7.33 11.16 10.85
C THR A 55 -8.23 10.79 12.04
N GLY A 56 -8.10 11.49 13.16
CA GLY A 56 -8.90 11.21 14.34
C GLY A 56 -8.61 9.84 14.96
N ARG A 57 -9.55 8.90 14.81
CA ARG A 57 -9.44 7.56 15.41
C ARG A 57 -8.62 6.57 14.58
N ASP A 58 -8.38 6.85 13.31
CA ASP A 58 -7.59 5.97 12.44
C ASP A 58 -6.10 6.29 12.58
N ASP A 59 -5.35 5.37 13.15
CA ASP A 59 -3.90 5.54 13.32
C ASP A 59 -3.16 5.04 12.07
N GLN A 60 -3.15 5.87 11.04
CA GLN A 60 -2.43 5.56 9.79
C GLN A 60 -0.93 5.42 10.02
N LEU A 61 -0.36 6.23 10.89
CA LEU A 61 1.08 6.18 11.18
C LEU A 61 1.47 4.83 11.78
N ALA A 62 0.78 4.37 12.81
CA ALA A 62 1.09 3.09 13.44
C ALA A 62 1.01 1.92 12.46
N ARG A 63 -0.01 1.93 11.60
CA ARG A 63 -0.19 0.94 10.55
C ARG A 63 0.97 0.93 9.56
N CYS A 64 1.35 2.09 9.07
CA CYS A 64 2.46 2.23 8.12
C CYS A 64 3.80 1.86 8.75
N LEU A 65 4.05 2.26 10.00
CA LEU A 65 5.28 1.91 10.70
C LEU A 65 5.41 0.40 10.93
N ALA A 66 4.33 -0.29 11.24
CA ALA A 66 4.32 -1.75 11.36
C ALA A 66 4.70 -2.42 10.03
N ALA A 67 4.16 -1.94 8.92
CA ALA A 67 4.51 -2.45 7.59
C ALA A 67 5.95 -2.11 7.20
N ARG A 68 6.45 -0.93 7.58
CA ARG A 68 7.87 -0.56 7.42
C ARG A 68 8.77 -1.53 8.14
N ASP A 69 8.49 -1.82 9.38
CA ASP A 69 9.30 -2.72 10.22
C ASP A 69 9.28 -4.16 9.67
N ALA A 70 8.19 -4.56 9.02
CA ALA A 70 8.11 -5.82 8.28
C ALA A 70 8.80 -5.78 6.90
N GLY A 71 9.29 -4.63 6.47
CA GLY A 71 9.96 -4.46 5.18
C GLY A 71 9.03 -4.37 3.97
N CYS A 72 7.76 -4.06 4.18
CA CYS A 72 6.75 -4.00 3.11
C CYS A 72 6.56 -2.62 2.52
N MET A 73 6.86 -1.58 3.28
CA MET A 73 6.61 -0.19 2.88
C MET A 73 7.76 0.71 3.28
N ILE A 74 7.92 1.77 2.51
CA ILE A 74 8.75 2.93 2.86
C ILE A 74 7.81 3.98 3.42
N VAL A 75 8.11 4.51 4.61
CA VAL A 75 7.26 5.51 5.26
C VAL A 75 7.95 6.86 5.24
N VAL A 76 7.26 7.87 4.73
CA VAL A 76 7.74 9.25 4.70
C VAL A 76 6.90 10.08 5.68
N ARG A 77 7.50 10.42 6.81
CA ARG A 77 6.87 11.27 7.83
C ARG A 77 7.16 12.74 7.61
N ASN A 78 8.38 13.05 7.16
CA ASN A 78 8.83 14.40 6.87
C ASN A 78 8.77 14.64 5.36
N ARG A 79 7.80 15.43 4.92
CA ARG A 79 7.49 15.63 3.49
C ARG A 79 8.40 16.68 2.85
N THR A 80 9.70 16.56 3.05
CA THR A 80 10.68 17.39 2.37
C THR A 80 10.99 16.83 0.99
N LYS A 81 11.41 17.71 0.08
CA LYS A 81 11.86 17.29 -1.27
C LYS A 81 12.95 16.22 -1.18
N LYS A 82 13.89 16.38 -0.25
CA LYS A 82 14.98 15.44 -0.03
C LYS A 82 14.47 14.05 0.38
N SER A 83 13.56 13.99 1.36
CA SER A 83 12.98 12.73 1.83
C SER A 83 12.16 12.03 0.75
N ILE A 84 11.37 12.78 0.01
CA ILE A 84 10.55 12.24 -1.08
C ILE A 84 11.44 11.70 -2.19
N SER A 85 12.45 12.45 -2.63
CA SER A 85 13.39 12.03 -3.66
C SER A 85 14.17 10.78 -3.26
N ALA A 86 14.63 10.70 -2.02
CA ALA A 86 15.34 9.53 -1.50
C ALA A 86 14.45 8.29 -1.50
N SER A 87 13.19 8.43 -1.14
CA SER A 87 12.22 7.34 -1.15
C SER A 87 11.93 6.83 -2.56
N ILE A 88 11.76 7.74 -3.51
CA ILE A 88 11.56 7.40 -4.93
C ILE A 88 12.79 6.67 -5.49
N GLU A 89 13.98 7.18 -5.22
CA GLU A 89 15.23 6.56 -5.65
C GLU A 89 15.35 5.13 -5.10
N ARG A 90 15.07 4.96 -3.82
CA ARG A 90 15.14 3.64 -3.18
C ARG A 90 14.16 2.65 -3.80
N ILE A 91 12.89 3.02 -3.97
CA ILE A 91 11.86 2.11 -4.51
C ILE A 91 12.02 1.90 -6.02
N SER A 92 12.77 2.75 -6.71
CA SER A 92 13.10 2.56 -8.13
C SER A 92 14.06 1.40 -8.36
N ASN A 93 14.74 0.93 -7.32
CA ASN A 93 15.63 -0.22 -7.39
C ASN A 93 14.82 -1.52 -7.42
N LYS A 94 14.97 -2.30 -8.49
CA LYS A 94 14.20 -3.56 -8.67
C LYS A 94 14.47 -4.57 -7.56
N LYS A 95 15.70 -4.70 -7.10
CA LYS A 95 16.04 -5.65 -6.02
C LYS A 95 15.33 -5.30 -4.72
N ILE A 96 15.22 -4.02 -4.41
CA ILE A 96 14.49 -3.54 -3.23
C ILE A 96 13.00 -3.86 -3.38
N ARG A 97 12.41 -3.58 -4.54
CA ARG A 97 11.01 -3.92 -4.78
C ARG A 97 10.73 -5.42 -4.68
N ASP A 98 11.61 -6.24 -5.23
CA ASP A 98 11.46 -7.70 -5.18
C ASP A 98 11.50 -8.21 -3.72
N GLN A 99 12.39 -7.67 -2.90
CA GLN A 99 12.44 -7.99 -1.48
C GLN A 99 11.20 -7.51 -0.74
N MET A 100 10.70 -6.34 -1.06
CA MET A 100 9.47 -5.82 -0.48
C MET A 100 8.27 -6.72 -0.82
N ARG A 101 8.18 -7.25 -2.03
CA ARG A 101 7.13 -8.19 -2.43
C ARG A 101 7.16 -9.47 -1.59
N VAL A 102 8.35 -10.03 -1.39
CA VAL A 102 8.53 -11.20 -0.53
C VAL A 102 8.07 -10.89 0.90
N ASN A 103 8.47 -9.75 1.42
CA ASN A 103 8.10 -9.31 2.77
C ASN A 103 6.58 -9.10 2.90
N CYS A 104 5.94 -8.53 1.89
CA CYS A 104 4.48 -8.38 1.86
C CYS A 104 3.77 -9.73 1.90
N SER A 105 4.28 -10.72 1.19
CA SER A 105 3.67 -12.07 1.16
C SER A 105 3.74 -12.74 2.53
N ILE A 106 4.79 -12.48 3.31
CA ILE A 106 4.93 -12.98 4.68
C ILE A 106 3.92 -12.28 5.62
N LEU A 107 3.69 -10.98 5.41
CA LEU A 107 2.78 -10.19 6.22
C LEU A 107 1.31 -10.46 5.91
N GLN A 108 0.99 -11.00 4.74
CA GLN A 108 -0.38 -11.33 4.36
C GLN A 108 -1.02 -12.28 5.35
N ARG A 109 -2.22 -11.93 5.80
CA ARG A 109 -3.01 -12.78 6.67
C ARG A 109 -4.07 -13.50 5.85
N PRO A 110 -4.40 -14.76 6.17
CA PRO A 110 -5.51 -15.46 5.54
C PRO A 110 -6.79 -14.62 5.63
N ASN A 111 -7.60 -14.66 4.57
CA ASN A 111 -8.92 -14.04 4.60
C ASN A 111 -9.78 -14.76 5.67
N GLY A 112 -10.19 -14.04 6.70
CA GLY A 112 -11.00 -14.59 7.78
C GLY A 112 -12.38 -15.13 7.37
N ALA A 113 -12.85 -14.80 6.15
CA ALA A 113 -14.13 -15.29 5.64
C ALA A 113 -14.18 -16.83 5.55
N SER A 114 -13.09 -17.48 5.13
CA SER A 114 -13.02 -18.95 5.09
C SER A 114 -13.10 -19.55 6.48
N GLU A 115 -12.39 -19.01 7.44
CA GLU A 115 -12.40 -19.47 8.83
C GLU A 115 -13.78 -19.32 9.47
N VAL A 116 -14.43 -18.19 9.25
CA VAL A 116 -15.79 -17.94 9.74
C VAL A 116 -16.78 -18.92 9.11
N SER A 117 -16.67 -19.17 7.81
CA SER A 117 -17.51 -20.13 7.08
C SER A 117 -17.34 -21.55 7.63
N GLU A 118 -16.12 -22.00 7.88
CA GLU A 118 -15.81 -23.30 8.47
C GLU A 118 -16.40 -23.40 9.90
N TRP A 119 -16.23 -22.36 10.69
CA TRP A 119 -16.77 -22.30 12.03
C TRP A 119 -18.30 -22.40 12.05
N ILE A 120 -18.98 -21.66 11.18
CA ILE A 120 -20.44 -21.71 11.05
C ILE A 120 -20.89 -23.11 10.60
N SER A 121 -20.19 -23.72 9.65
CA SER A 121 -20.49 -25.07 9.16
C SER A 121 -20.33 -26.11 10.27
N GLY A 122 -19.38 -25.93 11.17
CA GLY A 122 -19.17 -26.80 12.32
C GLY A 122 -20.26 -26.72 13.38
N LEU A 123 -21.10 -25.69 13.35
CA LEU A 123 -22.23 -25.52 14.26
C LEU A 123 -23.52 -26.21 13.80
N ILE A 124 -23.56 -26.62 12.56
CA ILE A 124 -24.67 -27.30 11.92
C ILE A 124 -24.41 -28.81 11.95
#